data_8711f7db0e47a2efb1e34f167eecdf16
#
_entry.id   8711f7db0e47a2efb1e34f167eecdf16
#
_cell.length_a   1.000
_cell.length_b   1.000
_cell.length_c   1.000
_cell.angle_alpha   90.00
_cell.angle_beta   90.00
_cell.angle_gamma   90.00
#
_symmetry.space_group_name_H-M   'P 1'
#
loop_
_entity.id
_entity.type
_entity.pdbx_description
1 polymer ?
#
loop_
_entity_poly.entity_id
_entity_poly.type
_entity_poly.pdbx_seq_one_letter_code
_entity_poly.pdbx_strand_id
1 'polypeptide(L)'
;MIVVICYGQAVLFNANAASGGLDIIAKIMNKYLHMDLGKSIIIAGMVTVASSYFAYDLQTVIIGALSTYFSGLVLDYFIDEFTGKIRVCVISEHNDDFKRYVIETLQRGITVYTATGGYSDTQKEEILAILTKKEYGQFMDYVQSKDPNAFVTISNVKRVVGSWNTPKRRTYF
;
A
#
# COMPACT_ATOMS: atom_id res chain seq x y z
N MET A 1 11.18 -12.15 18.48
CA MET A 1 10.98 -10.88 19.19
C MET A 1 10.93 -9.68 18.25
N ILE A 2 11.87 -9.50 17.30
CA ILE A 2 11.89 -8.38 16.32
C ILE A 2 10.56 -8.25 15.56
N VAL A 3 10.01 -9.34 15.03
CA VAL A 3 8.78 -9.35 14.24
C VAL A 3 7.58 -8.78 15.01
N VAL A 4 7.42 -9.16 16.28
CA VAL A 4 6.31 -8.67 17.13
C VAL A 4 6.42 -7.18 17.39
N ILE A 5 7.63 -6.69 17.64
CA ILE A 5 7.90 -5.27 17.87
C ILE A 5 7.61 -4.48 16.57
N CYS A 6 8.12 -4.94 15.43
CA CYS A 6 7.89 -4.28 14.14
C CYS A 6 6.41 -4.26 13.75
N TYR A 7 5.66 -5.34 14.04
CA TYR A 7 4.22 -5.36 13.83
C TYR A 7 3.51 -4.29 14.67
N GLY A 8 3.84 -4.20 15.98
CA GLY A 8 3.28 -3.17 16.85
C GLY A 8 3.61 -1.76 16.39
N GLN A 9 4.85 -1.51 15.95
CA GLN A 9 5.27 -0.22 15.38
C GLN A 9 4.52 0.08 14.06
N ALA A 10 4.34 -0.89 13.19
CA ALA A 10 3.60 -0.71 11.94
C ALA A 10 2.12 -0.33 12.19
N VAL A 11 1.47 -0.94 13.19
CA VAL A 11 0.12 -0.56 13.62
C VAL A 11 0.08 0.88 14.14
N LEU A 12 1.03 1.28 14.97
CA LEU A 12 1.14 2.66 15.48
C LEU A 12 1.33 3.66 14.34
N PHE A 13 2.22 3.37 13.39
CA PHE A 13 2.46 4.25 12.24
C PHE A 13 1.24 4.36 11.33
N ASN A 14 0.51 3.27 11.12
CA ASN A 14 -0.74 3.28 10.37
C ASN A 14 -1.83 4.13 11.06
N ALA A 15 -1.85 4.15 12.39
CA ALA A 15 -2.71 5.03 13.19
C ALA A 15 -2.19 6.49 13.29
N ASN A 16 -1.15 6.84 12.52
CA ASN A 16 -0.44 8.13 12.61
C ASN A 16 0.16 8.45 13.98
N ALA A 17 0.33 7.46 14.84
CA ALA A 17 1.01 7.56 16.12
C ALA A 17 2.51 7.23 15.99
N ALA A 18 3.27 7.46 17.05
CA ALA A 18 4.66 7.04 17.18
C ALA A 18 4.90 6.63 18.64
N SER A 19 5.77 5.63 18.86
CA SER A 19 6.06 5.16 20.23
C SER A 19 6.99 6.11 20.98
N GLY A 20 7.71 6.98 20.29
CA GLY A 20 8.69 7.91 20.85
C GLY A 20 10.12 7.62 20.34
N GLY A 21 11.10 8.41 20.81
CA GLY A 21 12.51 8.20 20.49
C GLY A 21 12.82 8.29 18.98
N LEU A 22 13.47 7.26 18.45
CA LEU A 22 13.89 7.20 17.04
C LEU A 22 12.73 7.21 16.05
N ASP A 23 11.54 6.77 16.45
CA ASP A 23 10.33 6.76 15.61
C ASP A 23 9.91 8.18 15.21
N ILE A 24 10.11 9.17 16.10
CA ILE A 24 9.83 10.57 15.79
C ILE A 24 10.80 11.08 14.73
N ILE A 25 12.08 10.76 14.86
CA ILE A 25 13.11 11.13 13.88
C ILE A 25 12.78 10.49 12.52
N ALA A 26 12.43 9.21 12.51
CA ALA A 26 12.03 8.51 11.30
C ALA A 26 10.80 9.14 10.63
N LYS A 27 9.80 9.56 11.41
CA LYS A 27 8.62 10.27 10.88
C LYS A 27 8.97 11.65 10.30
N ILE A 28 9.88 12.37 10.94
CA ILE A 28 10.39 13.65 10.42
C ILE A 28 11.11 13.42 9.09
N MET A 29 12.00 12.43 9.03
CA MET A 29 12.71 12.07 7.79
C MET A 29 11.73 11.63 6.68
N ASN A 30 10.74 10.82 6.99
CA ASN A 30 9.72 10.43 6.04
C ASN A 30 8.95 11.64 5.49
N LYS A 31 8.59 12.60 6.36
CA LYS A 31 7.83 13.80 5.97
C LYS A 31 8.64 14.76 5.10
N TYR A 32 9.89 15.02 5.44
CA TYR A 32 10.72 16.03 4.76
C TYR A 32 11.57 15.46 3.63
N LEU A 33 12.10 14.25 3.78
CA LEU A 33 12.95 13.60 2.79
C LEU A 33 12.16 12.65 1.86
N HIS A 34 10.85 12.46 2.12
CA HIS A 34 9.96 11.58 1.34
C HIS A 34 10.48 10.13 1.22
N MET A 35 11.25 9.68 2.20
CA MET A 35 11.77 8.31 2.29
C MET A 35 10.76 7.38 2.94
N ASP A 36 10.85 6.07 2.64
CA ASP A 36 10.04 5.06 3.32
C ASP A 36 10.37 5.03 4.82
N LEU A 37 9.37 4.72 5.66
CA LEU A 37 9.52 4.75 7.12
C LEU A 37 10.58 3.77 7.62
N GLY A 38 10.64 2.55 7.10
CA GLY A 38 11.65 1.57 7.49
C GLY A 38 13.06 2.01 7.11
N LYS A 39 13.25 2.60 5.92
CA LYS A 39 14.55 3.19 5.54
C LYS A 39 14.95 4.30 6.49
N SER A 40 14.00 5.15 6.90
CA SER A 40 14.25 6.22 7.85
C SER A 40 14.67 5.68 9.22
N ILE A 41 14.06 4.59 9.69
CA ILE A 41 14.43 3.91 10.93
C ILE A 41 15.80 3.26 10.83
N ILE A 42 16.13 2.63 9.70
CA ILE A 42 17.47 2.07 9.48
C ILE A 42 18.52 3.16 9.61
N ILE A 43 18.34 4.30 8.95
CA ILE A 43 19.32 5.41 8.99
C ILE A 43 19.45 5.97 10.41
N ALA A 44 18.33 6.30 11.07
CA ALA A 44 18.35 6.81 12.43
C ALA A 44 18.96 5.81 13.42
N GLY A 45 18.63 4.54 13.28
CA GLY A 45 19.15 3.45 14.10
C GLY A 45 20.64 3.21 13.86
N MET A 46 21.12 3.27 12.61
CA MET A 46 22.55 3.12 12.30
C MET A 46 23.40 4.24 12.91
N VAL A 47 22.90 5.47 12.96
CA VAL A 47 23.59 6.58 13.67
C VAL A 47 23.70 6.26 15.16
N THR A 48 22.65 5.72 15.78
CA THR A 48 22.66 5.32 17.19
C THR A 48 23.62 4.16 17.43
N VAL A 49 23.62 3.15 16.56
CA VAL A 49 24.53 2.00 16.63
C VAL A 49 25.99 2.45 16.44
N ALA A 50 26.26 3.36 15.51
CA ALA A 50 27.59 3.93 15.34
C ALA A 50 28.08 4.67 16.60
N SER A 51 27.20 5.42 17.26
CA SER A 51 27.50 6.08 18.53
C SER A 51 27.80 5.09 19.65
N SER A 52 27.19 3.90 19.63
CA SER A 52 27.41 2.87 20.65
C SER A 52 28.81 2.23 20.60
N TYR A 53 29.53 2.42 19.48
CA TYR A 53 30.91 1.94 19.32
C TYR A 53 31.87 2.45 20.42
N PHE A 54 31.59 3.63 20.97
CA PHE A 54 32.41 4.22 22.04
C PHE A 54 32.12 3.62 23.43
N ALA A 55 30.99 2.89 23.58
CA ALA A 55 30.55 2.42 24.89
C ALA A 55 30.47 0.90 25.01
N TYR A 56 30.46 0.18 23.88
CA TYR A 56 30.23 -1.27 23.84
C TYR A 56 31.27 -1.99 22.97
N ASP A 57 31.36 -3.30 23.17
CA ASP A 57 32.23 -4.17 22.41
C ASP A 57 31.80 -4.25 20.93
N LEU A 58 32.77 -4.44 20.05
CA LEU A 58 32.56 -4.55 18.61
C LEU A 58 31.52 -5.61 18.24
N GLN A 59 31.49 -6.74 18.96
CA GLN A 59 30.51 -7.80 18.74
C GLN A 59 29.08 -7.31 18.95
N THR A 60 28.84 -6.56 20.03
CA THR A 60 27.52 -5.95 20.35
C THR A 60 27.10 -4.95 19.29
N VAL A 61 28.03 -4.12 18.81
CA VAL A 61 27.78 -3.12 17.75
C VAL A 61 27.37 -3.81 16.43
N ILE A 62 28.06 -4.88 16.03
CA ILE A 62 27.74 -5.64 14.82
C ILE A 62 26.34 -6.27 14.92
N ILE A 63 26.04 -6.91 16.06
CA ILE A 63 24.72 -7.50 16.29
C ILE A 63 23.61 -6.42 16.27
N GLY A 64 23.87 -5.25 16.88
CA GLY A 64 22.98 -4.12 16.87
C GLY A 64 22.71 -3.60 15.46
N ALA A 65 23.74 -3.46 14.63
CA ALA A 65 23.63 -3.05 13.24
C ALA A 65 22.76 -4.01 12.41
N LEU A 66 23.03 -5.31 12.51
CA LEU A 66 22.24 -6.34 11.84
C LEU A 66 20.78 -6.32 12.29
N SER A 67 20.54 -6.24 13.60
CA SER A 67 19.19 -6.19 14.17
C SER A 67 18.42 -4.96 13.68
N THR A 68 19.05 -3.80 13.63
CA THR A 68 18.46 -2.56 13.13
C THR A 68 18.10 -2.65 11.65
N TYR A 69 19.00 -3.22 10.84
CA TYR A 69 18.76 -3.41 9.42
C TYR A 69 17.56 -4.35 9.16
N PHE A 70 17.53 -5.50 9.81
CA PHE A 70 16.42 -6.45 9.69
C PHE A 70 15.10 -5.86 10.21
N SER A 71 15.14 -5.12 11.32
CA SER A 71 13.94 -4.46 11.86
C SER A 71 13.34 -3.49 10.87
N GLY A 72 14.13 -2.69 10.18
CA GLY A 72 13.66 -1.75 9.18
C GLY A 72 13.03 -2.43 7.97
N LEU A 73 13.61 -3.54 7.47
CA LEU A 73 13.04 -4.32 6.37
C LEU A 73 11.69 -4.94 6.75
N VAL A 74 11.62 -5.55 7.94
CA VAL A 74 10.39 -6.17 8.46
C VAL A 74 9.30 -5.12 8.67
N LEU A 75 9.67 -3.95 9.17
CA LEU A 75 8.74 -2.85 9.37
C LEU A 75 8.16 -2.33 8.05
N ASP A 76 9.00 -2.10 7.02
CA ASP A 76 8.52 -1.67 5.70
C ASP A 76 7.55 -2.69 5.10
N TYR A 77 7.84 -3.99 5.25
CA TYR A 77 6.93 -5.04 4.82
C TYR A 77 5.54 -4.93 5.48
N PHE A 78 5.48 -4.73 6.79
CA PHE A 78 4.20 -4.59 7.50
C PHE A 78 3.49 -3.28 7.13
N ILE A 79 4.21 -2.17 6.96
CA ILE A 79 3.61 -0.90 6.55
C ILE A 79 3.02 -1.02 5.15
N ASP A 80 3.73 -1.61 4.20
CA ASP A 80 3.23 -1.87 2.84
C ASP A 80 1.99 -2.78 2.86
N GLU A 81 1.95 -3.73 3.81
CA GLU A 81 0.78 -4.60 3.99
C GLU A 81 -0.46 -3.82 4.46
N PHE A 82 -0.32 -2.88 5.39
CA PHE A 82 -1.43 -2.09 5.93
C PHE A 82 -1.87 -0.95 5.00
N THR A 83 -0.93 -0.29 4.33
CA THR A 83 -1.20 0.91 3.53
C THR A 83 -1.34 0.64 2.04
N GLY A 84 -0.90 -0.52 1.58
CA GLY A 84 -0.90 -0.92 0.18
C GLY A 84 -2.30 -0.82 -0.44
N LYS A 85 -2.34 -0.34 -1.67
CA LYS A 85 -3.55 -0.30 -2.51
C LYS A 85 -3.40 -1.29 -3.64
N ILE A 86 -4.53 -1.71 -4.18
CA ILE A 86 -4.56 -2.64 -5.31
C ILE A 86 -5.18 -1.91 -6.48
N ARG A 87 -4.45 -1.88 -7.58
CA ARG A 87 -4.98 -1.47 -8.88
C ARG A 87 -5.54 -2.70 -9.54
N VAL A 88 -6.82 -2.65 -9.87
CA VAL A 88 -7.54 -3.71 -10.57
C VAL A 88 -7.94 -3.17 -11.93
N CYS A 89 -7.62 -3.92 -12.98
CA CYS A 89 -8.08 -3.69 -14.33
C CYS A 89 -8.97 -4.87 -14.72
N VAL A 90 -10.18 -4.60 -15.21
CA VAL A 90 -11.15 -5.63 -15.58
C VAL A 90 -11.60 -5.40 -17.02
N ILE A 91 -11.60 -6.47 -17.80
CA ILE A 91 -12.17 -6.53 -19.16
C ILE A 91 -13.21 -7.64 -19.16
N SER A 92 -14.48 -7.29 -19.37
CA SER A 92 -15.61 -8.21 -19.37
C SER A 92 -16.75 -7.66 -20.23
N GLU A 93 -17.69 -8.49 -20.59
CA GLU A 93 -18.95 -8.07 -21.22
C GLU A 93 -19.91 -7.42 -20.20
N HIS A 94 -19.72 -7.70 -18.91
CA HIS A 94 -20.51 -7.15 -17.79
C HIS A 94 -19.91 -5.89 -17.15
N ASN A 95 -19.17 -5.10 -17.91
CA ASN A 95 -18.47 -3.92 -17.41
C ASN A 95 -19.39 -2.89 -16.73
N ASP A 96 -20.62 -2.71 -17.22
CA ASP A 96 -21.56 -1.75 -16.64
C ASP A 96 -22.00 -2.14 -15.22
N ASP A 97 -22.17 -3.44 -14.95
CA ASP A 97 -22.47 -3.94 -13.61
C ASP A 97 -21.28 -3.70 -12.66
N PHE A 98 -20.06 -3.92 -13.14
CA PHE A 98 -18.84 -3.70 -12.36
C PHE A 98 -18.62 -2.21 -12.08
N LYS A 99 -18.84 -1.33 -13.05
CA LYS A 99 -18.82 0.13 -12.87
C LYS A 99 -19.79 0.56 -11.77
N ARG A 100 -21.03 0.07 -11.85
CA ARG A 100 -22.07 0.39 -10.87
C ARG A 100 -21.67 -0.08 -9.47
N TYR A 101 -21.19 -1.30 -9.34
CA TYR A 101 -20.78 -1.86 -8.05
C TYR A 101 -19.65 -1.04 -7.41
N VAL A 102 -18.60 -0.68 -8.17
CA VAL A 102 -17.49 0.11 -7.65
C VAL A 102 -17.93 1.51 -7.24
N ILE A 103 -18.80 2.16 -8.03
CA ILE A 103 -19.25 3.53 -7.75
C ILE A 103 -20.26 3.57 -6.60
N GLU A 104 -21.27 2.69 -6.61
CA GLU A 104 -22.38 2.74 -5.67
C GLU A 104 -22.09 2.02 -4.36
N THR A 105 -21.48 0.83 -4.43
CA THR A 105 -21.21 0.00 -3.24
C THR A 105 -19.88 0.33 -2.59
N LEU A 106 -18.80 0.37 -3.38
CA LEU A 106 -17.47 0.64 -2.85
C LEU A 106 -17.17 2.15 -2.74
N GLN A 107 -17.98 2.99 -3.39
CA GLN A 107 -17.82 4.44 -3.42
C GLN A 107 -16.41 4.88 -3.87
N ARG A 108 -15.90 4.22 -4.90
CA ARG A 108 -14.58 4.49 -5.47
C ARG A 108 -14.69 5.04 -6.89
N GLY A 109 -13.71 5.88 -7.25
CA GLY A 109 -13.56 6.35 -8.62
C GLY A 109 -13.09 5.22 -9.53
N ILE A 110 -13.57 5.24 -10.77
CA ILE A 110 -13.13 4.36 -11.83
C ILE A 110 -12.63 5.17 -13.02
N THR A 111 -11.74 4.58 -13.79
CA THR A 111 -11.34 5.08 -15.10
C THR A 111 -11.66 4.01 -16.13
N VAL A 112 -12.27 4.41 -17.23
CA VAL A 112 -12.58 3.49 -18.32
C VAL A 112 -11.67 3.81 -19.50
N TYR A 113 -11.04 2.80 -20.05
CA TYR A 113 -10.24 2.88 -21.27
C TYR A 113 -10.89 2.03 -22.35
N THR A 114 -10.80 2.49 -23.58
CA THR A 114 -11.12 1.68 -24.75
C THR A 114 -9.86 1.02 -25.25
N ALA A 115 -9.79 -0.30 -25.23
CA ALA A 115 -8.67 -1.09 -25.68
C ALA A 115 -9.08 -1.89 -26.92
N THR A 116 -8.16 -2.04 -27.87
CA THR A 116 -8.35 -2.91 -29.04
C THR A 116 -7.64 -4.23 -28.79
N GLY A 117 -8.35 -5.34 -28.91
CA GLY A 117 -7.79 -6.68 -28.76
C GLY A 117 -6.79 -6.97 -29.88
N GLY A 118 -5.51 -7.19 -29.56
CA GLY A 118 -4.46 -7.41 -30.56
C GLY A 118 -4.60 -8.68 -31.39
N TYR A 119 -5.45 -9.62 -31.01
CA TYR A 119 -5.72 -10.84 -31.78
C TYR A 119 -7.03 -10.75 -32.56
N SER A 120 -8.06 -10.13 -31.97
CA SER A 120 -9.42 -10.11 -32.50
C SER A 120 -9.80 -8.81 -33.21
N ASP A 121 -8.96 -7.77 -33.13
CA ASP A 121 -9.21 -6.39 -33.58
C ASP A 121 -10.55 -5.80 -33.06
N THR A 122 -11.12 -6.43 -32.03
CA THR A 122 -12.36 -5.95 -31.41
C THR A 122 -12.06 -4.92 -30.34
N GLN A 123 -12.87 -3.86 -30.30
CA GLN A 123 -12.84 -2.87 -29.24
C GLN A 123 -13.45 -3.45 -27.97
N LYS A 124 -12.75 -3.33 -26.85
CA LYS A 124 -13.22 -3.73 -25.51
C LYS A 124 -13.01 -2.56 -24.55
N GLU A 125 -13.89 -2.45 -23.58
CA GLU A 125 -13.70 -1.52 -22.48
C GLU A 125 -12.89 -2.19 -21.36
N GLU A 126 -11.88 -1.48 -20.86
CA GLU A 126 -11.12 -1.82 -19.67
C GLU A 126 -11.51 -0.89 -18.54
N ILE A 127 -11.93 -1.43 -17.40
CA ILE A 127 -12.23 -0.68 -16.20
C ILE A 127 -11.00 -0.74 -15.29
N LEU A 128 -10.53 0.44 -14.88
CA LEU A 128 -9.46 0.57 -13.90
C LEU A 128 -10.03 1.14 -12.60
N ALA A 129 -9.81 0.44 -11.49
CA ALA A 129 -10.13 0.92 -10.15
C ALA A 129 -8.93 0.76 -9.21
N ILE A 130 -8.80 1.68 -8.25
CA ILE A 130 -7.82 1.55 -7.17
C ILE A 130 -8.61 1.29 -5.88
N LEU A 131 -8.36 0.15 -5.27
CA LEU A 131 -9.10 -0.37 -4.13
C LEU A 131 -8.17 -0.62 -2.94
N THR A 132 -8.74 -0.63 -1.75
CA THR A 132 -8.06 -1.20 -0.57
C THR A 132 -8.08 -2.72 -0.66
N LYS A 133 -7.22 -3.42 0.08
CA LYS A 133 -7.20 -4.89 0.10
C LYS A 133 -8.55 -5.51 0.47
N LYS A 134 -9.28 -4.88 1.40
CA LYS A 134 -10.62 -5.34 1.81
C LYS A 134 -11.64 -5.17 0.69
N GLU A 135 -11.67 -4.01 0.07
CA GLU A 135 -12.58 -3.71 -1.06
C GLU A 135 -12.27 -4.58 -2.27
N TYR A 136 -10.99 -4.87 -2.50
CA TYR A 136 -10.55 -5.79 -3.55
C TYR A 136 -11.15 -7.19 -3.36
N GLY A 137 -11.10 -7.75 -2.14
CA GLY A 137 -11.72 -9.05 -1.87
C GLY A 137 -13.20 -9.06 -2.20
N GLN A 138 -13.96 -8.07 -1.71
CA GLN A 138 -15.39 -7.92 -2.01
C GLN A 138 -15.68 -7.75 -3.51
N PHE A 139 -14.85 -6.99 -4.21
CA PHE A 139 -14.98 -6.78 -5.64
C PHE A 139 -14.69 -8.06 -6.44
N MET A 140 -13.67 -8.81 -6.07
CA MET A 140 -13.34 -10.09 -6.74
C MET A 140 -14.43 -11.14 -6.55
N ASP A 141 -15.01 -11.25 -5.36
CA ASP A 141 -16.15 -12.14 -5.11
C ASP A 141 -17.33 -11.76 -6.01
N TYR A 142 -17.58 -10.45 -6.17
CA TYR A 142 -18.65 -9.98 -7.07
C TYR A 142 -18.33 -10.25 -8.54
N VAL A 143 -17.10 -10.00 -9.00
CA VAL A 143 -16.68 -10.29 -10.38
C VAL A 143 -16.84 -11.77 -10.69
N GLN A 144 -16.34 -12.66 -9.82
CA GLN A 144 -16.44 -14.11 -10.02
C GLN A 144 -17.89 -14.62 -10.01
N SER A 145 -18.77 -13.99 -9.24
CA SER A 145 -20.18 -14.36 -9.20
C SER A 145 -20.94 -13.99 -10.48
N LYS A 146 -20.52 -12.92 -11.17
CA LYS A 146 -21.19 -12.38 -12.36
C LYS A 146 -20.59 -12.89 -13.67
N ASP A 147 -19.27 -12.92 -13.74
CA ASP A 147 -18.52 -13.37 -14.91
C ASP A 147 -17.24 -14.11 -14.50
N PRO A 148 -17.32 -15.44 -14.35
CA PRO A 148 -16.14 -16.24 -14.00
C PRO A 148 -15.02 -16.18 -15.06
N ASN A 149 -15.32 -15.75 -16.27
CA ASN A 149 -14.37 -15.67 -17.39
C ASN A 149 -13.82 -14.25 -17.59
N ALA A 150 -14.18 -13.29 -16.73
CA ALA A 150 -13.66 -11.94 -16.81
C ALA A 150 -12.13 -11.93 -16.75
N PHE A 151 -11.49 -11.17 -17.63
CA PHE A 151 -10.06 -10.98 -17.58
C PHE A 151 -9.73 -9.90 -16.56
N VAL A 152 -9.01 -10.26 -15.49
CA VAL A 152 -8.67 -9.36 -14.39
C VAL A 152 -7.16 -9.29 -14.22
N THR A 153 -6.61 -8.08 -14.31
CA THR A 153 -5.20 -7.81 -14.01
C THR A 153 -5.08 -7.08 -12.68
N ILE A 154 -4.19 -7.54 -11.84
CA ILE A 154 -4.00 -7.03 -10.48
C ILE A 154 -2.57 -6.53 -10.32
N SER A 155 -2.42 -5.32 -9.79
CA SER A 155 -1.12 -4.73 -9.49
C SER A 155 -1.12 -4.06 -8.13
N ASN A 156 -0.07 -4.26 -7.36
CA ASN A 156 0.10 -3.56 -6.08
C ASN A 156 0.58 -2.13 -6.32
N VAL A 157 -0.09 -1.18 -5.66
CA VAL A 157 0.25 0.24 -5.73
C VAL A 157 0.74 0.69 -4.35
N LYS A 158 2.01 1.05 -4.27
CA LYS A 158 2.62 1.50 -3.01
C LYS A 158 2.08 2.84 -2.54
N ARG A 159 1.83 3.78 -3.46
CA ARG A 159 1.37 5.13 -3.10
C ARG A 159 0.41 5.67 -4.15
N VAL A 160 -0.66 6.28 -3.66
CA VAL A 160 -1.59 7.06 -4.48
C VAL A 160 -1.56 8.49 -3.97
N VAL A 161 -1.33 9.44 -4.88
CA VAL A 161 -1.32 10.87 -4.57
C VAL A 161 -2.49 11.53 -5.28
N GLY A 162 -3.27 12.33 -4.56
CA GLY A 162 -4.44 13.02 -5.09
C GLY A 162 -5.76 12.56 -4.47
N SER A 163 -6.87 13.01 -5.03
CA SER A 163 -8.22 12.71 -4.53
C SER A 163 -8.71 11.37 -5.06
N TRP A 164 -8.34 10.27 -4.43
CA TRP A 164 -8.88 8.95 -4.77
C TRP A 164 -10.01 8.49 -3.82
N ASN A 165 -10.23 9.26 -2.75
CA ASN A 165 -11.33 9.03 -1.82
C ASN A 165 -12.62 9.67 -2.34
N THR A 166 -13.68 8.87 -2.41
CA THR A 166 -15.09 9.20 -2.63
C THR A 166 -15.36 10.29 -3.68
N PRO A 167 -16.04 9.97 -4.78
CA PRO A 167 -16.60 11.00 -5.61
C PRO A 167 -17.53 11.86 -4.71
N LYS A 168 -17.26 13.17 -4.61
CA LYS A 168 -18.26 14.10 -4.07
C LYS A 168 -19.54 13.82 -4.85
N ARG A 169 -20.63 13.44 -4.16
CA ARG A 169 -21.95 13.33 -4.77
C ARG A 169 -22.17 14.59 -5.62
N ARG A 170 -22.19 14.45 -6.93
CA ARG A 170 -22.76 15.48 -7.78
C ARG A 170 -24.24 15.47 -7.46
N THR A 171 -24.67 16.40 -6.62
CA THR A 171 -26.08 16.76 -6.49
C THR A 171 -26.45 17.40 -7.80
N TYR A 172 -27.06 16.64 -8.68
CA TYR A 172 -27.77 17.23 -9.82
C TYR A 172 -29.06 17.84 -9.26
N PHE A 173 -29.09 19.16 -9.20
CA PHE A 173 -30.32 19.92 -9.10
C PHE A 173 -30.93 20.04 -10.49
#